data_89eebf90ba69f386e931f9529237337a
#
_entry.id   89eebf90ba69f386e931f9529237337a
#
_cell.length_a   1.000
_cell.length_b   1.000
_cell.length_c   1.000
_cell.angle_alpha   90.00
_cell.angle_beta   90.00
_cell.angle_gamma   90.00
#
_symmetry.space_group_name_H-M   'P 1'
#
loop_
_entity.id
_entity.type
_entity.pdbx_description
1 polymer ?
#
loop_
_entity_poly.entity_id
_entity_poly.type
_entity_poly.pdbx_seq_one_letter_code
_entity_poly.pdbx_strand_id
1 'polypeptide(L)'
;MDPTNLKTLLQQVQKGSLSVQRALTQLHTLPYENLSFAKIDHHRSLRQGVPEAIFCEGKSETQVLAIAKGLMKKKVPVLATRVSPKLARALKRVSQHAVYEKDARMVVIQTKVPRLQGDVLIITAGTADIPVAEEARVTATTMGSAVETLFDVGVAGMHRLLDHIDRLQKARVLIVVAGMDGVLPTVVGGLVKTPIVAVP
;
A
#
# COMPACT_ATOMS: atom_id res chain seq x y z
N MET A 1 -10.99 -10.53 -2.38
CA MET A 1 -11.36 -11.29 -1.14
C MET A 1 -10.05 -11.84 -0.58
N ASP A 2 -9.76 -11.66 0.70
CA ASP A 2 -8.56 -12.23 1.31
C ASP A 2 -8.80 -13.68 1.79
N PRO A 3 -7.74 -14.46 2.11
CA PRO A 3 -7.86 -15.84 2.54
C PRO A 3 -8.74 -16.04 3.79
N THR A 4 -8.71 -15.08 4.74
CA THR A 4 -9.48 -15.13 5.97
C THR A 4 -10.97 -15.00 5.69
N ASN A 5 -11.33 -14.05 4.83
CA ASN A 5 -12.73 -13.85 4.41
C ASN A 5 -13.27 -15.04 3.63
N LEU A 6 -12.46 -15.65 2.75
CA LEU A 6 -12.85 -16.87 2.02
C LEU A 6 -13.06 -18.06 3.00
N LYS A 7 -12.14 -18.27 3.94
CA LYS A 7 -12.27 -19.29 4.97
C LYS A 7 -13.55 -19.10 5.79
N THR A 8 -13.82 -17.86 6.22
CA THR A 8 -15.05 -17.53 6.97
C THR A 8 -16.30 -17.84 6.15
N LEU A 9 -16.32 -17.50 4.86
CA LEU A 9 -17.46 -17.79 3.97
C LEU A 9 -17.70 -19.31 3.86
N LEU A 10 -16.65 -20.09 3.65
CA LEU A 10 -16.74 -21.56 3.59
C LEU A 10 -17.21 -22.17 4.90
N GLN A 11 -16.73 -21.66 6.04
CA GLN A 11 -17.20 -22.08 7.37
C GLN A 11 -18.68 -21.76 7.60
N GLN A 12 -19.18 -20.61 7.12
CA GLN A 12 -20.60 -20.27 7.20
C GLN A 12 -21.47 -21.23 6.37
N VAL A 13 -20.98 -21.62 5.19
CA VAL A 13 -21.67 -22.64 4.38
C VAL A 13 -21.68 -24.00 5.10
N GLN A 14 -20.54 -24.42 5.62
CA GLN A 14 -20.42 -25.68 6.37
C GLN A 14 -21.35 -25.74 7.58
N LYS A 15 -21.50 -24.61 8.31
CA LYS A 15 -22.39 -24.49 9.48
C LYS A 15 -23.86 -24.29 9.10
N GLY A 16 -24.22 -24.23 7.82
CA GLY A 16 -25.58 -23.97 7.35
C GLY A 16 -26.09 -22.53 7.56
N SER A 17 -25.27 -21.62 8.10
CA SER A 17 -25.64 -20.20 8.32
C SER A 17 -25.65 -19.38 7.05
N LEU A 18 -25.05 -19.88 5.97
CA LEU A 18 -25.05 -19.29 4.63
C LEU A 18 -25.41 -20.37 3.60
N SER A 19 -26.43 -20.12 2.77
CA SER A 19 -26.77 -21.07 1.70
C SER A 19 -25.69 -21.12 0.62
N VAL A 20 -25.52 -22.31 0.00
CA VAL A 20 -24.59 -22.52 -1.11
C VAL A 20 -24.84 -21.51 -2.24
N GLN A 21 -26.12 -21.24 -2.56
CA GLN A 21 -26.49 -20.27 -3.60
C GLN A 21 -26.01 -18.85 -3.28
N ARG A 22 -26.12 -18.41 -2.05
CA ARG A 22 -25.61 -17.09 -1.62
C ARG A 22 -24.07 -17.06 -1.63
N ALA A 23 -23.41 -18.15 -1.26
CA ALA A 23 -21.96 -18.26 -1.36
C ALA A 23 -21.49 -18.17 -2.83
N LEU A 24 -22.14 -18.88 -3.74
CA LEU A 24 -21.85 -18.79 -5.18
C LEU A 24 -22.01 -17.39 -5.72
N THR A 25 -23.07 -16.66 -5.34
CA THR A 25 -23.28 -15.25 -5.72
C THR A 25 -22.12 -14.36 -5.24
N GLN A 26 -21.61 -14.58 -4.01
CA GLN A 26 -20.47 -13.83 -3.50
C GLN A 26 -19.15 -14.18 -4.19
N LEU A 27 -19.00 -15.43 -4.64
CA LEU A 27 -17.82 -15.91 -5.37
C LEU A 27 -17.86 -15.57 -6.87
N HIS A 28 -19.04 -15.30 -7.43
CA HIS A 28 -19.22 -15.02 -8.85
C HIS A 28 -18.38 -13.84 -9.34
N THR A 29 -18.11 -12.85 -8.49
CA THR A 29 -17.23 -11.71 -8.82
C THR A 29 -15.74 -12.01 -8.66
N LEU A 30 -15.36 -13.24 -8.38
CA LEU A 30 -14.01 -13.73 -8.53
C LEU A 30 -13.85 -14.33 -9.94
N PRO A 31 -12.75 -14.06 -10.65
CA PRO A 31 -11.56 -13.34 -10.21
C PRO A 31 -11.64 -11.81 -10.32
N TYR A 32 -12.57 -11.23 -11.05
CA TYR A 32 -12.66 -9.78 -11.23
C TYR A 32 -14.10 -9.27 -11.39
N GLU A 33 -14.32 -7.99 -11.07
CA GLU A 33 -15.57 -7.26 -11.35
C GLU A 33 -15.36 -6.36 -12.58
N ASN A 34 -16.22 -6.48 -13.58
CA ASN A 34 -16.15 -5.68 -14.80
C ASN A 34 -17.01 -4.42 -14.68
N LEU A 35 -16.37 -3.25 -14.73
CA LEU A 35 -17.03 -1.94 -14.72
C LEU A 35 -17.14 -1.33 -16.14
N SER A 36 -17.03 -2.12 -17.19
CA SER A 36 -16.91 -1.73 -18.61
C SER A 36 -15.58 -1.03 -18.95
N PHE A 37 -15.22 0.06 -18.25
CA PHE A 37 -13.97 0.80 -18.43
C PHE A 37 -12.81 0.28 -17.58
N ALA A 38 -13.06 -0.55 -16.56
CA ALA A 38 -12.04 -1.13 -15.69
C ALA A 38 -12.44 -2.55 -15.25
N LYS A 39 -11.45 -3.36 -14.94
CA LYS A 39 -11.62 -4.69 -14.36
C LYS A 39 -10.96 -4.70 -12.98
N ILE A 40 -11.75 -4.80 -11.90
CA ILE A 40 -11.25 -4.81 -10.52
C ILE A 40 -10.83 -6.23 -10.15
N ASP A 41 -9.56 -6.45 -9.88
CA ASP A 41 -9.01 -7.76 -9.51
C ASP A 41 -9.27 -8.09 -8.03
N HIS A 42 -10.41 -8.67 -7.74
CA HIS A 42 -10.75 -9.12 -6.38
C HIS A 42 -9.97 -10.37 -5.93
N HIS A 43 -9.31 -11.07 -6.84
CA HIS A 43 -8.53 -12.26 -6.54
C HIS A 43 -7.09 -11.94 -6.14
N ARG A 44 -6.63 -10.70 -6.35
CA ARG A 44 -5.25 -10.29 -6.08
C ARG A 44 -4.81 -10.57 -4.63
N SER A 45 -5.65 -10.24 -3.65
CA SER A 45 -5.35 -10.51 -2.23
C SER A 45 -5.13 -12.00 -1.93
N LEU A 46 -5.86 -12.90 -2.61
CA LEU A 46 -5.67 -14.35 -2.47
C LEU A 46 -4.38 -14.82 -3.14
N ARG A 47 -4.05 -14.26 -4.28
CA ARG A 47 -2.94 -14.69 -5.13
C ARG A 47 -1.60 -14.07 -4.68
N GLN A 48 -1.61 -12.82 -4.23
CA GLN A 48 -0.42 -12.03 -3.95
C GLN A 48 -0.29 -11.58 -2.48
N GLY A 49 -1.31 -11.83 -1.65
CA GLY A 49 -1.34 -11.38 -0.25
C GLY A 49 -1.67 -9.91 -0.06
N VAL A 50 -1.74 -9.11 -1.13
CA VAL A 50 -2.01 -7.66 -1.08
C VAL A 50 -3.21 -7.31 -1.96
N PRO A 51 -4.07 -6.33 -1.55
CA PRO A 51 -5.20 -5.88 -2.35
C PRO A 51 -4.74 -5.08 -3.57
N GLU A 52 -5.66 -4.84 -4.49
CA GLU A 52 -5.45 -3.95 -5.61
C GLU A 52 -5.37 -2.49 -5.14
N ALA A 53 -4.45 -1.72 -5.73
CA ALA A 53 -4.32 -0.29 -5.52
C ALA A 53 -4.85 0.49 -6.73
N ILE A 54 -5.40 1.69 -6.48
CA ILE A 54 -5.91 2.58 -7.52
C ILE A 54 -4.80 3.58 -7.88
N PHE A 55 -4.21 3.46 -9.05
CA PHE A 55 -3.36 4.50 -9.62
C PHE A 55 -4.26 5.58 -10.23
N CYS A 56 -4.37 6.74 -9.58
CA CYS A 56 -5.36 7.76 -9.93
C CYS A 56 -4.93 8.66 -11.10
N GLU A 57 -3.64 8.74 -11.38
CA GLU A 57 -3.15 9.56 -12.49
C GLU A 57 -3.71 9.07 -13.83
N GLY A 58 -4.17 10.00 -14.66
CA GLY A 58 -4.82 9.69 -15.94
C GLY A 58 -6.27 9.19 -15.83
N LYS A 59 -6.84 9.05 -14.63
CA LYS A 59 -8.24 8.65 -14.44
C LYS A 59 -9.13 9.84 -14.09
N SER A 60 -10.37 9.82 -14.58
CA SER A 60 -11.38 10.78 -14.17
C SER A 60 -11.83 10.53 -12.72
N GLU A 61 -12.36 11.58 -12.06
CA GLU A 61 -12.93 11.46 -10.71
C GLU A 61 -14.00 10.36 -10.65
N THR A 62 -14.88 10.30 -11.64
CA THR A 62 -15.97 9.30 -11.73
C THR A 62 -15.41 7.87 -11.81
N GLN A 63 -14.35 7.66 -12.57
CA GLN A 63 -13.68 6.34 -12.67
C GLN A 63 -13.06 5.93 -11.34
N VAL A 64 -12.32 6.83 -10.68
CA VAL A 64 -11.70 6.52 -9.38
C VAL A 64 -12.75 6.20 -8.33
N LEU A 65 -13.83 6.98 -8.25
CA LEU A 65 -14.91 6.74 -7.28
C LEU A 65 -15.63 5.42 -7.53
N ALA A 66 -15.85 5.04 -8.80
CA ALA A 66 -16.48 3.77 -9.16
C ALA A 66 -15.60 2.57 -8.75
N ILE A 67 -14.28 2.64 -9.04
CA ILE A 67 -13.32 1.60 -8.65
C ILE A 67 -13.23 1.50 -7.12
N ALA A 68 -13.11 2.63 -6.42
CA ALA A 68 -13.05 2.65 -4.96
C ALA A 68 -14.30 2.01 -4.32
N LYS A 69 -15.50 2.34 -4.82
CA LYS A 69 -16.75 1.71 -4.37
C LYS A 69 -16.76 0.21 -4.61
N GLY A 70 -16.25 -0.26 -5.76
CA GLY A 70 -16.13 -1.69 -6.07
C GLY A 70 -15.21 -2.41 -5.07
N LEU A 71 -14.02 -1.86 -4.80
CA LEU A 71 -13.06 -2.43 -3.86
C LEU A 71 -13.60 -2.45 -2.42
N MET A 72 -14.26 -1.38 -1.97
CA MET A 72 -14.85 -1.31 -0.62
C MET A 72 -15.86 -2.41 -0.33
N LYS A 73 -16.59 -2.92 -1.33
CA LYS A 73 -17.54 -4.02 -1.17
C LYS A 73 -16.92 -5.29 -0.57
N LYS A 74 -15.61 -5.48 -0.75
CA LYS A 74 -14.88 -6.68 -0.31
C LYS A 74 -14.23 -6.55 1.08
N LYS A 75 -14.42 -5.42 1.77
CA LYS A 75 -13.91 -5.15 3.12
C LYS A 75 -12.37 -5.31 3.24
N VAL A 76 -11.65 -5.07 2.16
CA VAL A 76 -10.19 -4.99 2.13
C VAL A 76 -9.77 -3.52 2.16
N PRO A 77 -8.55 -3.19 2.62
CA PRO A 77 -8.04 -1.83 2.51
C PRO A 77 -8.03 -1.36 1.05
N VAL A 78 -8.44 -0.12 0.82
CA VAL A 78 -8.36 0.53 -0.50
C VAL A 78 -7.24 1.56 -0.43
N LEU A 79 -6.25 1.39 -1.28
CA LEU A 79 -5.16 2.32 -1.48
C LEU A 79 -5.39 3.05 -2.81
N ALA A 80 -5.42 4.38 -2.77
CA ALA A 80 -5.43 5.22 -3.96
C ALA A 80 -4.19 6.10 -3.97
N THR A 81 -3.38 6.02 -5.02
CA THR A 81 -2.12 6.75 -5.15
C THR A 81 -2.24 7.89 -6.17
N ARG A 82 -1.33 8.86 -6.12
CA ARG A 82 -1.32 10.04 -7.00
C ARG A 82 -2.63 10.85 -6.90
N VAL A 83 -3.18 10.93 -5.70
CA VAL A 83 -4.47 11.60 -5.43
C VAL A 83 -4.26 13.11 -5.31
N SER A 84 -5.03 13.88 -6.08
CA SER A 84 -5.08 15.33 -5.92
C SER A 84 -5.93 15.73 -4.70
N PRO A 85 -5.72 16.92 -4.10
CA PRO A 85 -6.54 17.39 -2.98
C PRO A 85 -8.05 17.44 -3.30
N LYS A 86 -8.41 17.72 -4.55
CA LYS A 86 -9.81 17.71 -5.03
C LYS A 86 -10.37 16.29 -4.98
N LEU A 87 -9.65 15.33 -5.53
CA LEU A 87 -10.06 13.92 -5.55
C LEU A 87 -10.11 13.32 -4.14
N ALA A 88 -9.19 13.72 -3.25
CA ALA A 88 -9.21 13.31 -1.84
C ALA A 88 -10.52 13.74 -1.14
N ARG A 89 -10.98 14.97 -1.38
CA ARG A 89 -12.28 15.43 -0.86
C ARG A 89 -13.45 14.62 -1.41
N ALA A 90 -13.39 14.24 -2.69
CA ALA A 90 -14.42 13.39 -3.29
C ALA A 90 -14.45 11.98 -2.67
N LEU A 91 -13.28 11.36 -2.45
CA LEU A 91 -13.18 10.06 -1.78
C LEU A 91 -13.64 10.12 -0.32
N LYS A 92 -13.33 11.19 0.42
CA LYS A 92 -13.84 11.41 1.78
C LYS A 92 -15.37 11.48 1.86
N ARG A 93 -16.04 12.00 0.82
CA ARG A 93 -17.53 11.99 0.75
C ARG A 93 -18.10 10.59 0.52
N VAL A 94 -17.33 9.69 -0.10
CA VAL A 94 -17.75 8.30 -0.35
C VAL A 94 -17.56 7.40 0.87
N SER A 95 -16.58 7.70 1.72
CA SER A 95 -16.30 6.91 2.92
C SER A 95 -15.77 7.78 4.05
N GLN A 96 -16.42 7.70 5.22
CA GLN A 96 -15.95 8.34 6.45
C GLN A 96 -14.60 7.77 6.94
N HIS A 97 -14.22 6.56 6.48
CA HIS A 97 -12.94 5.93 6.81
C HIS A 97 -11.80 6.35 5.86
N ALA A 98 -12.06 7.27 4.93
CA ALA A 98 -11.04 7.75 4.01
C ALA A 98 -10.10 8.75 4.70
N VAL A 99 -8.82 8.42 4.78
CA VAL A 99 -7.76 9.27 5.29
C VAL A 99 -6.90 9.74 4.12
N TYR A 100 -6.65 11.04 4.02
CA TYR A 100 -5.76 11.61 3.01
C TYR A 100 -4.39 11.88 3.61
N GLU A 101 -3.41 11.13 3.17
CA GLU A 101 -1.99 11.30 3.44
C GLU A 101 -1.42 12.29 2.41
N LYS A 102 -1.28 13.55 2.84
CA LYS A 102 -0.99 14.68 1.93
C LYS A 102 0.38 14.54 1.26
N ASP A 103 1.41 14.20 2.03
CA ASP A 103 2.80 14.15 1.54
C ASP A 103 3.01 12.93 0.62
N ALA A 104 2.34 11.82 0.91
CA ALA A 104 2.27 10.65 0.05
C ALA A 104 1.34 10.83 -1.18
N ARG A 105 0.50 11.88 -1.21
CA ARG A 105 -0.57 12.04 -2.19
C ARG A 105 -1.44 10.78 -2.31
N MET A 106 -1.78 10.16 -1.16
CA MET A 106 -2.55 8.92 -1.11
C MET A 106 -3.85 9.10 -0.34
N VAL A 107 -4.86 8.32 -0.70
CA VAL A 107 -6.02 8.08 0.15
C VAL A 107 -6.05 6.62 0.55
N VAL A 108 -6.15 6.39 1.85
CA VAL A 108 -6.35 5.06 2.44
C VAL A 108 -7.78 4.97 2.95
N ILE A 109 -8.51 3.92 2.56
CA ILE A 109 -9.84 3.61 3.11
C ILE A 109 -9.76 2.24 3.76
N GLN A 110 -9.81 2.19 5.10
CA GLN A 110 -9.77 0.93 5.84
C GLN A 110 -10.63 1.03 7.11
N THR A 111 -11.28 -0.07 7.46
CA THR A 111 -12.13 -0.16 8.66
C THR A 111 -11.42 -0.77 9.85
N LYS A 112 -10.26 -1.41 9.63
CA LYS A 112 -9.44 -2.03 10.68
C LYS A 112 -8.00 -1.61 10.49
N VAL A 113 -7.38 -1.12 11.55
CA VAL A 113 -5.94 -0.87 11.59
C VAL A 113 -5.24 -2.20 11.83
N PRO A 114 -4.28 -2.63 10.99
CA PRO A 114 -3.55 -3.86 11.21
C PRO A 114 -2.63 -3.74 12.43
N ARG A 115 -2.33 -4.88 13.08
CA ARG A 115 -1.24 -4.93 14.05
C ARG A 115 0.07 -4.80 13.29
N LEU A 116 0.84 -3.76 13.61
CA LEU A 116 2.12 -3.51 12.97
C LEU A 116 3.17 -4.53 13.42
N GLN A 117 3.93 -5.07 12.47
CA GLN A 117 4.98 -6.06 12.71
C GLN A 117 6.18 -5.80 11.80
N GLY A 118 7.34 -6.29 12.22
CA GLY A 118 8.59 -6.14 11.48
C GLY A 118 9.19 -4.74 11.68
N ASP A 119 10.32 -4.53 11.00
CA ASP A 119 11.09 -3.29 11.10
C ASP A 119 11.54 -2.93 9.67
N VAL A 120 10.72 -2.12 9.00
CA VAL A 120 11.05 -1.54 7.69
C VAL A 120 11.62 -0.15 7.92
N LEU A 121 12.80 0.13 7.39
CA LEU A 121 13.36 1.48 7.39
C LEU A 121 13.37 2.02 5.97
N ILE A 122 12.73 3.17 5.76
CA ILE A 122 12.70 3.87 4.47
C ILE A 122 13.67 5.04 4.55
N ILE A 123 14.58 5.13 3.61
CA ILE A 123 15.58 6.21 3.56
C ILE A 123 15.51 6.96 2.23
N THR A 124 15.76 8.27 2.27
CA THR A 124 15.82 9.10 1.05
C THR A 124 17.20 9.72 0.86
N ALA A 125 17.59 9.88 -0.40
CA ALA A 125 18.81 10.62 -0.74
C ALA A 125 18.62 12.12 -0.49
N GLY A 126 17.53 12.69 -0.95
CA GLY A 126 17.20 14.10 -0.78
C GLY A 126 15.75 14.34 -0.37
N THR A 127 15.43 15.62 -0.12
CA THR A 127 14.07 16.03 0.25
C THR A 127 13.07 15.90 -0.90
N ALA A 128 13.53 15.91 -2.14
CA ALA A 128 12.69 15.68 -3.33
C ALA A 128 12.15 14.23 -3.38
N ASP A 129 12.80 13.28 -2.73
CA ASP A 129 12.43 11.87 -2.70
C ASP A 129 11.36 11.57 -1.63
N ILE A 130 11.11 12.51 -0.70
CA ILE A 130 10.17 12.34 0.42
C ILE A 130 8.77 11.90 -0.04
N PRO A 131 8.16 12.48 -1.09
CA PRO A 131 6.81 12.05 -1.50
C PRO A 131 6.74 10.58 -1.91
N VAL A 132 7.80 10.05 -2.54
CA VAL A 132 7.89 8.64 -2.94
C VAL A 132 8.12 7.75 -1.71
N ALA A 133 8.98 8.18 -0.79
CA ALA A 133 9.20 7.49 0.49
C ALA A 133 7.93 7.43 1.33
N GLU A 134 7.15 8.51 1.38
CA GLU A 134 5.87 8.56 2.08
C GLU A 134 4.82 7.66 1.42
N GLU A 135 4.79 7.55 0.09
CA GLU A 135 3.94 6.59 -0.62
C GLU A 135 4.28 5.15 -0.21
N ALA A 136 5.58 4.83 -0.11
CA ALA A 136 6.04 3.54 0.38
C ALA A 136 5.69 3.31 1.86
N ARG A 137 5.86 4.34 2.73
CA ARG A 137 5.51 4.27 4.16
C ARG A 137 4.02 3.98 4.36
N VAL A 138 3.17 4.76 3.72
CA VAL A 138 1.71 4.60 3.82
C VAL A 138 1.28 3.22 3.33
N THR A 139 1.85 2.76 2.23
CA THR A 139 1.56 1.43 1.68
C THR A 139 1.96 0.33 2.64
N ALA A 140 3.21 0.31 3.11
CA ALA A 140 3.73 -0.70 4.02
C ALA A 140 2.99 -0.72 5.36
N THR A 141 2.69 0.45 5.93
CA THR A 141 1.94 0.56 7.18
C THR A 141 0.50 0.04 7.01
N THR A 142 -0.16 0.38 5.90
CA THR A 142 -1.52 -0.13 5.61
C THR A 142 -1.54 -1.66 5.47
N MET A 143 -0.43 -2.25 4.99
CA MET A 143 -0.26 -3.70 4.89
C MET A 143 0.21 -4.36 6.20
N GLY A 144 0.42 -3.60 7.28
CA GLY A 144 0.74 -4.12 8.60
C GLY A 144 2.23 -4.14 8.95
N SER A 145 3.07 -3.43 8.20
CA SER A 145 4.49 -3.28 8.56
C SER A 145 4.70 -2.13 9.53
N ALA A 146 5.54 -2.33 10.55
CA ALA A 146 6.11 -1.24 11.33
C ALA A 146 7.17 -0.54 10.48
N VAL A 147 7.03 0.78 10.32
CA VAL A 147 7.86 1.55 9.39
C VAL A 147 8.48 2.74 10.13
N GLU A 148 9.79 2.88 10.02
CA GLU A 148 10.53 4.09 10.35
C GLU A 148 11.02 4.78 9.07
N THR A 149 11.28 6.08 9.16
CA THR A 149 11.82 6.87 8.05
C THR A 149 13.09 7.60 8.47
N LEU A 150 13.99 7.79 7.51
CA LEU A 150 15.22 8.55 7.63
C LEU A 150 15.44 9.35 6.34
N PHE A 151 15.23 10.66 6.40
CA PHE A 151 15.25 11.50 5.22
C PHE A 151 16.55 12.26 5.07
N ASP A 152 16.89 12.62 3.83
CA ASP A 152 18.00 13.48 3.46
C ASP A 152 19.38 12.97 3.87
N VAL A 153 19.65 11.69 3.61
CA VAL A 153 20.94 11.04 3.89
C VAL A 153 21.70 10.64 2.61
N GLY A 154 21.61 11.50 1.59
CA GLY A 154 22.25 11.27 0.31
C GLY A 154 23.79 11.20 0.38
N VAL A 155 24.39 10.57 -0.63
CA VAL A 155 25.84 10.30 -0.70
C VAL A 155 26.70 11.56 -0.75
N ALA A 156 26.16 12.70 -1.17
CA ALA A 156 26.85 14.00 -1.12
C ALA A 156 27.22 14.43 0.32
N GLY A 157 26.60 13.83 1.34
CA GLY A 157 26.89 14.05 2.74
C GLY A 157 26.95 12.73 3.51
N MET A 158 27.89 11.85 3.18
CA MET A 158 28.01 10.50 3.74
C MET A 158 27.99 10.42 5.25
N HIS A 159 28.51 11.45 5.96
CA HIS A 159 28.47 11.53 7.43
C HIS A 159 27.04 11.43 7.96
N ARG A 160 26.05 12.03 7.28
CA ARG A 160 24.62 11.96 7.68
C ARG A 160 24.09 10.52 7.65
N LEU A 161 24.50 9.74 6.66
CA LEU A 161 24.14 8.32 6.57
C LEU A 161 24.84 7.50 7.64
N LEU A 162 26.14 7.73 7.84
CA LEU A 162 26.97 6.96 8.77
C LEU A 162 26.58 7.17 10.23
N ASP A 163 26.08 8.35 10.60
CA ASP A 163 25.54 8.64 11.93
C ASP A 163 24.35 7.75 12.30
N HIS A 164 23.75 7.08 11.33
CA HIS A 164 22.59 6.22 11.51
C HIS A 164 22.84 4.74 11.19
N ILE A 165 24.10 4.31 11.13
CA ILE A 165 24.48 2.95 10.74
C ILE A 165 23.78 1.88 11.59
N ASP A 166 23.62 2.11 12.89
CA ASP A 166 22.95 1.19 13.80
C ASP A 166 21.46 0.97 13.43
N ARG A 167 20.79 2.02 12.96
CA ARG A 167 19.39 1.91 12.50
C ARG A 167 19.30 1.10 11.21
N LEU A 168 20.24 1.31 10.26
CA LEU A 168 20.28 0.56 9.02
C LEU A 168 20.49 -0.93 9.29
N GLN A 169 21.38 -1.27 10.23
CA GLN A 169 21.70 -2.66 10.57
C GLN A 169 20.62 -3.39 11.36
N LYS A 170 19.78 -2.65 12.13
CA LYS A 170 18.64 -3.22 12.89
C LYS A 170 17.43 -3.52 12.03
N ALA A 171 17.25 -2.79 10.94
CA ALA A 171 16.11 -2.98 10.07
C ALA A 171 16.07 -4.39 9.46
N ARG A 172 14.88 -4.94 9.27
CA ARG A 172 14.70 -6.22 8.57
C ARG A 172 14.70 -6.07 7.05
N VAL A 173 14.25 -4.92 6.57
CA VAL A 173 14.25 -4.53 5.15
C VAL A 173 14.49 -3.03 5.07
N LEU A 174 15.29 -2.62 4.11
CA LEU A 174 15.50 -1.22 3.76
C LEU A 174 14.79 -0.91 2.44
N ILE A 175 14.09 0.22 2.39
CA ILE A 175 13.61 0.82 1.15
C ILE A 175 14.42 2.09 0.93
N VAL A 176 15.19 2.12 -0.14
CA VAL A 176 16.12 3.23 -0.43
C VAL A 176 15.60 3.98 -1.64
N VAL A 177 15.12 5.22 -1.40
CA VAL A 177 14.56 6.08 -2.42
C VAL A 177 15.61 7.11 -2.85
N ALA A 178 16.05 7.02 -4.10
CA ALA A 178 17.10 7.87 -4.64
C ALA A 178 16.95 8.00 -6.17
N GLY A 179 16.41 9.11 -6.64
CA GLY A 179 16.19 9.34 -8.07
C GLY A 179 17.48 9.68 -8.82
N MET A 180 18.18 10.74 -8.42
CA MET A 180 19.39 11.19 -9.08
C MET A 180 20.53 10.18 -8.84
N ASP A 181 21.19 9.75 -9.93
CA ASP A 181 22.33 8.81 -9.98
C ASP A 181 22.08 7.40 -9.39
N GLY A 182 21.04 7.21 -8.57
CA GLY A 182 20.72 5.91 -7.97
C GLY A 182 21.85 5.28 -7.13
N VAL A 183 22.80 6.07 -6.64
CA VAL A 183 24.03 5.56 -5.97
C VAL A 183 23.75 5.16 -4.53
N LEU A 184 22.84 5.83 -3.83
CA LEU A 184 22.59 5.57 -2.41
C LEU A 184 22.25 4.10 -2.11
N PRO A 185 21.42 3.38 -2.87
CA PRO A 185 21.18 1.95 -2.63
C PRO A 185 22.44 1.09 -2.69
N THR A 186 23.36 1.37 -3.61
CA THR A 186 24.62 0.65 -3.76
C THR A 186 25.54 0.88 -2.57
N VAL A 187 25.64 2.14 -2.11
CA VAL A 187 26.44 2.49 -0.93
C VAL A 187 25.89 1.82 0.32
N VAL A 188 24.58 1.91 0.54
CA VAL A 188 23.92 1.24 1.68
C VAL A 188 24.14 -0.26 1.63
N GLY A 189 24.06 -0.88 0.44
CA GLY A 189 24.31 -2.31 0.24
C GLY A 189 25.73 -2.75 0.63
N GLY A 190 26.72 -1.86 0.53
CA GLY A 190 28.08 -2.11 1.02
C GLY A 190 28.22 -2.00 2.54
N LEU A 191 27.25 -1.40 3.25
CA LEU A 191 27.32 -1.13 4.69
C LEU A 191 26.52 -2.11 5.54
N VAL A 192 25.52 -2.81 4.95
CA VAL A 192 24.60 -3.66 5.70
C VAL A 192 24.37 -5.01 5.02
N LYS A 193 23.96 -6.00 5.81
CA LYS A 193 23.53 -7.33 5.31
C LYS A 193 22.01 -7.40 5.05
N THR A 194 21.30 -6.34 5.38
CA THR A 194 19.85 -6.25 5.29
C THR A 194 19.41 -6.19 3.81
N PRO A 195 18.35 -6.91 3.40
CA PRO A 195 17.79 -6.79 2.07
C PRO A 195 17.35 -5.36 1.74
N ILE A 196 17.64 -4.92 0.52
CA ILE A 196 17.38 -3.56 0.05
C ILE A 196 16.40 -3.60 -1.14
N VAL A 197 15.37 -2.78 -1.07
CA VAL A 197 14.51 -2.44 -2.20
C VAL A 197 14.92 -1.05 -2.68
N ALA A 198 15.55 -0.97 -3.84
CA ALA A 198 15.92 0.30 -4.45
C ALA A 198 14.73 0.88 -5.23
N VAL A 199 14.46 2.17 -5.01
CA VAL A 199 13.40 2.92 -5.70
C VAL A 199 14.05 4.14 -6.35
N PRO A 200 14.15 4.17 -7.70
CA PRO A 200 14.73 5.29 -8.44
C PRO A 200 13.80 6.49 -8.53
#